data_31c404e21e7cf3df0a3a3ba31b6217c9
#
_entry.id   31c404e21e7cf3df0a3a3ba31b6217c9
#
_cell.length_a   1.000
_cell.length_b   1.000
_cell.length_c   1.000
_cell.angle_alpha   90.00
_cell.angle_beta   90.00
_cell.angle_gamma   90.00
#
_symmetry.space_group_name_H-M   'P 1'
#
loop_
_entity.id
_entity.type
_entity.pdbx_description
1 polymer ?
#
loop_
_entity_poly.entity_id
_entity_poly.type
_entity_poly.pdbx_seq_one_letter_code
_entity_poly.pdbx_strand_id
1 'polypeptide(L)'
;MQNMIHRDGLERCTLETWLRVVDTLPASEFGPYLGVSAATFVKVWPKLNADTRATVQLAFDHILQRAEQFSAYIADICSLRHISELSVVQDRLDAIRPKLNLQARLEDMCRRAENPNPSVSYLALAELKSELGVHDQIKGLISGDTFDPVVGQLIKTLFIVTSREGEVYEEPRLAALESIGLLGAVDPDRFELPAHDDEPFVYLELEDDTTSVRFAEYLIVDVLVGIFRSTADPQFQSQLSYAIQELLGFCGFNAGLVVPGTTSVSLNARNRWNKLPADIIATIAPLLDGKFSFTGDYPPISSHPIYHSSPGYRDWIQRWVGDLIYHTPGSRTKAIFAPFRALLRATDVQVCRRLLPYLLLNILVTGKEGDVGAVQQEMEAVMQDQVNNMSDKAYDQRLLCAQVFYPIQTNEKTKLMSFASQTVFQLMDHLNKFIQYAQGRTEGKKGRRNPKAEILTSAVARVDSITSGIDQGLMARAAFECKQYARALMNLEQQVVLQLQTTPDRDLQEYYEKIHEIYAELDEPDGMAGISTKVLWPSLEHQIREHESTGRWTAAQSCWEVRLQQEPDNIESHIGLMRCLKNLGHYGMFFQLSILGPNSIDLPRRSKDACRWYLES
;
A
#
# COMPACT_ATOMS: atom_id res chain seq x y z
N MET A 1 1.81 27.28 -6.06
CA MET A 1 1.54 27.98 -4.78
C MET A 1 1.84 27.08 -3.57
N GLN A 2 1.31 25.87 -3.50
CA GLN A 2 1.54 24.92 -2.40
C GLN A 2 3.03 24.73 -2.05
N ASN A 3 3.90 24.63 -3.05
CA ASN A 3 5.35 24.46 -2.86
C ASN A 3 6.09 25.75 -2.50
N MET A 4 5.51 26.90 -2.84
CA MET A 4 6.16 28.20 -2.58
C MET A 4 5.88 28.71 -1.18
N ILE A 5 4.75 28.33 -0.58
CA ILE A 5 4.39 28.73 0.79
C ILE A 5 5.31 28.08 1.84
N HIS A 6 5.98 26.98 1.50
CA HIS A 6 6.94 26.30 2.35
C HIS A 6 8.37 26.85 2.26
N ARG A 7 8.62 27.83 1.34
CA ARG A 7 9.93 28.46 1.18
C ARG A 7 10.02 29.73 1.99
N ASP A 8 11.00 29.78 2.89
CA ASP A 8 11.23 30.93 3.76
C ASP A 8 11.35 32.23 2.95
N GLY A 9 10.59 33.25 3.35
CA GLY A 9 10.56 34.57 2.74
C GLY A 9 9.64 34.74 1.54
N LEU A 10 8.99 33.67 1.05
CA LEU A 10 8.03 33.75 -0.06
C LEU A 10 6.56 33.63 0.41
N GLU A 11 6.32 33.39 1.68
CA GLU A 11 4.99 33.15 2.25
C GLU A 11 4.03 34.32 1.94
N ARG A 12 4.46 35.55 2.20
CA ARG A 12 3.64 36.75 1.99
C ARG A 12 3.25 36.91 0.52
N CYS A 13 4.21 36.85 -0.39
CA CYS A 13 3.97 36.98 -1.83
C CYS A 13 3.05 35.86 -2.34
N THR A 14 3.23 34.66 -1.85
CA THR A 14 2.39 33.50 -2.20
C THR A 14 0.95 33.70 -1.74
N LEU A 15 0.74 34.16 -0.50
CA LEU A 15 -0.58 34.40 0.07
C LEU A 15 -1.30 35.57 -0.62
N GLU A 16 -0.61 36.68 -0.90
CA GLU A 16 -1.16 37.81 -1.65
C GLU A 16 -1.56 37.39 -3.09
N THR A 17 -0.74 36.55 -3.71
CA THR A 17 -1.07 36.00 -5.05
C THR A 17 -2.29 35.08 -4.96
N TRP A 18 -2.37 34.23 -3.94
CA TRP A 18 -3.51 33.35 -3.74
C TRP A 18 -4.81 34.13 -3.48
N LEU A 19 -4.76 35.18 -2.69
CA LEU A 19 -5.90 36.07 -2.45
C LEU A 19 -6.41 36.66 -3.77
N ARG A 20 -5.51 37.15 -4.63
CA ARG A 20 -5.87 37.65 -5.96
C ARG A 20 -6.50 36.57 -6.85
N VAL A 21 -6.00 35.34 -6.78
CA VAL A 21 -6.58 34.20 -7.51
C VAL A 21 -8.01 33.93 -7.05
N VAL A 22 -8.25 33.94 -5.73
CA VAL A 22 -9.60 33.78 -5.15
C VAL A 22 -10.55 34.86 -5.64
N ASP A 23 -10.07 36.11 -5.76
CA ASP A 23 -10.91 37.25 -6.16
C ASP A 23 -11.20 37.27 -7.66
N THR A 24 -10.26 36.80 -8.48
CA THR A 24 -10.34 36.98 -9.94
C THR A 24 -10.89 35.75 -10.67
N LEU A 25 -10.67 34.55 -10.16
CA LEU A 25 -11.12 33.33 -10.83
C LEU A 25 -12.60 33.02 -10.52
N PRO A 26 -13.33 32.45 -11.50
CA PRO A 26 -14.66 31.94 -11.26
C PRO A 26 -14.62 30.73 -10.30
N ALA A 27 -15.70 30.55 -9.53
CA ALA A 27 -15.79 29.47 -8.56
C ALA A 27 -15.69 28.06 -9.19
N SER A 28 -16.10 27.90 -10.46
CA SER A 28 -15.96 26.64 -11.20
C SER A 28 -14.50 26.25 -11.47
N GLU A 29 -13.60 27.22 -11.58
CA GLU A 29 -12.17 26.96 -11.84
C GLU A 29 -11.36 26.81 -10.54
N PHE A 30 -11.67 27.62 -9.53
CA PHE A 30 -10.94 27.61 -8.27
C PHE A 30 -11.52 26.63 -7.23
N GLY A 31 -12.83 26.38 -7.26
CA GLY A 31 -13.56 25.55 -6.31
C GLY A 31 -12.94 24.17 -6.07
N PRO A 32 -12.54 23.41 -7.10
CA PRO A 32 -11.91 22.08 -6.92
C PRO A 32 -10.62 22.09 -6.09
N TYR A 33 -9.95 23.24 -6.00
CA TYR A 33 -8.70 23.39 -5.23
C TYR A 33 -8.92 23.96 -3.82
N LEU A 34 -10.16 24.23 -3.45
CA LEU A 34 -10.48 24.89 -2.18
C LEU A 34 -10.08 24.04 -0.98
N GLY A 35 -10.41 22.74 -0.99
CA GLY A 35 -10.03 21.81 0.06
C GLY A 35 -8.51 21.68 0.22
N VAL A 36 -7.78 21.58 -0.89
CA VAL A 36 -6.31 21.50 -0.90
C VAL A 36 -5.69 22.78 -0.36
N SER A 37 -6.23 23.94 -0.73
CA SER A 37 -5.76 25.24 -0.27
C SER A 37 -5.96 25.39 1.25
N ALA A 38 -7.15 25.07 1.74
CA ALA A 38 -7.47 25.11 3.16
C ALA A 38 -6.56 24.16 3.98
N ALA A 39 -6.38 22.93 3.52
CA ALA A 39 -5.49 21.96 4.17
C ALA A 39 -4.03 22.46 4.21
N THR A 40 -3.56 23.11 3.14
CA THR A 40 -2.22 23.69 3.09
C THR A 40 -2.08 24.81 4.12
N PHE A 41 -3.06 25.70 4.26
CA PHE A 41 -3.02 26.79 5.24
C PHE A 41 -3.02 26.27 6.66
N VAL A 42 -3.83 25.27 6.97
CA VAL A 42 -3.84 24.64 8.30
C VAL A 42 -2.47 24.06 8.63
N LYS A 43 -1.83 23.37 7.69
CA LYS A 43 -0.51 22.76 7.88
C LYS A 43 0.61 23.79 8.09
N VAL A 44 0.53 24.93 7.40
CA VAL A 44 1.55 26.00 7.47
C VAL A 44 1.27 27.00 8.58
N TRP A 45 0.05 27.05 9.11
CA TRP A 45 -0.39 28.04 10.11
C TRP A 45 0.60 28.29 11.27
N PRO A 46 1.20 27.27 11.90
CA PRO A 46 2.15 27.49 13.00
C PRO A 46 3.40 28.29 12.59
N LYS A 47 3.77 28.27 11.30
CA LYS A 47 4.95 28.95 10.76
C LYS A 47 4.65 30.38 10.29
N LEU A 48 3.38 30.75 10.13
CA LEU A 48 2.96 32.05 9.63
C LEU A 48 3.08 33.13 10.73
N ASN A 49 3.53 34.32 10.33
CA ASN A 49 3.53 35.51 11.19
C ASN A 49 2.13 36.16 11.24
N ALA A 50 1.92 37.15 12.12
CA ALA A 50 0.62 37.79 12.33
C ALA A 50 0.04 38.41 11.05
N ASP A 51 0.86 39.05 10.22
CA ASP A 51 0.40 39.72 8.99
C ASP A 51 -0.07 38.68 7.95
N THR A 52 0.68 37.59 7.80
CA THR A 52 0.33 36.52 6.87
C THR A 52 -0.89 35.73 7.33
N ARG A 53 -1.07 35.53 8.66
CA ARG A 53 -2.30 34.94 9.24
C ARG A 53 -3.51 35.81 8.94
N ALA A 54 -3.40 37.14 9.09
CA ALA A 54 -4.47 38.06 8.74
C ALA A 54 -4.84 37.96 7.22
N THR A 55 -3.86 37.80 6.35
CA THR A 55 -4.11 37.60 4.91
C THR A 55 -4.88 36.29 4.65
N VAL A 56 -4.57 35.20 5.34
CA VAL A 56 -5.32 33.93 5.23
C VAL A 56 -6.75 34.10 5.74
N GLN A 57 -6.96 34.79 6.87
CA GLN A 57 -8.31 35.08 7.38
C GLN A 57 -9.13 35.87 6.35
N LEU A 58 -8.53 36.89 5.77
CA LEU A 58 -9.16 37.72 4.75
C LEU A 58 -9.56 36.90 3.51
N ALA A 59 -8.72 35.96 3.11
CA ALA A 59 -9.00 35.06 2.00
C ALA A 59 -10.19 34.12 2.30
N PHE A 60 -10.28 33.57 3.51
CA PHE A 60 -11.46 32.80 3.92
C PHE A 60 -12.71 33.69 3.98
N ASP A 61 -12.62 34.92 4.45
CA ASP A 61 -13.75 35.85 4.45
C ASP A 61 -14.26 36.15 3.03
N HIS A 62 -13.37 36.32 2.06
CA HIS A 62 -13.74 36.49 0.63
C HIS A 62 -14.44 35.25 0.07
N ILE A 63 -13.96 34.05 0.41
CA ILE A 63 -14.63 32.79 0.01
C ILE A 63 -16.03 32.72 0.61
N LEU A 64 -16.17 33.05 1.91
CA LEU A 64 -17.45 33.02 2.61
C LEU A 64 -18.43 34.08 2.12
N GLN A 65 -17.96 35.26 1.68
CA GLN A 65 -18.80 36.26 1.03
C GLN A 65 -19.37 35.77 -0.31
N ARG A 66 -18.66 34.88 -0.99
CA ARG A 66 -19.07 34.25 -2.25
C ARG A 66 -19.60 32.81 -2.04
N ALA A 67 -20.10 32.49 -0.84
CA ALA A 67 -20.50 31.14 -0.45
C ALA A 67 -21.50 30.48 -1.40
N GLU A 68 -22.44 31.23 -1.97
CA GLU A 68 -23.41 30.71 -2.93
C GLU A 68 -22.72 30.16 -4.20
N GLN A 69 -21.65 30.84 -4.66
CA GLN A 69 -20.87 30.38 -5.83
C GLN A 69 -19.99 29.17 -5.53
N PHE A 70 -19.51 29.05 -4.30
CA PHE A 70 -18.67 27.95 -3.84
C PHE A 70 -19.45 26.83 -3.11
N SER A 71 -20.77 26.85 -3.11
CA SER A 71 -21.62 25.95 -2.32
C SER A 71 -21.28 24.47 -2.51
N ALA A 72 -20.94 24.05 -3.73
CA ALA A 72 -20.54 22.68 -4.05
C ALA A 72 -19.18 22.26 -3.47
N TYR A 73 -18.31 23.22 -3.13
CA TYR A 73 -16.92 22.96 -2.71
C TYR A 73 -16.64 23.32 -1.25
N ILE A 74 -17.55 24.01 -0.58
CA ILE A 74 -17.39 24.41 0.84
C ILE A 74 -17.32 23.20 1.76
N ALA A 75 -17.96 22.09 1.38
CA ALA A 75 -17.86 20.84 2.12
C ALA A 75 -16.43 20.27 2.15
N ASP A 76 -15.60 20.57 1.14
CA ASP A 76 -14.24 20.05 1.03
C ASP A 76 -13.23 20.79 1.94
N ILE A 77 -13.60 21.93 2.52
CA ILE A 77 -12.76 22.65 3.48
C ILE A 77 -12.64 21.80 4.75
N CYS A 78 -11.40 21.56 5.22
CA CYS A 78 -11.16 20.85 6.47
C CYS A 78 -11.70 21.62 7.69
N SER A 79 -11.83 20.96 8.84
CA SER A 79 -12.16 21.62 10.09
C SER A 79 -11.05 22.58 10.53
N LEU A 80 -11.40 23.80 10.86
CA LEU A 80 -10.50 24.84 11.34
C LEU A 80 -10.50 24.97 12.87
N ARG A 81 -11.24 24.11 13.59
CA ARG A 81 -11.43 24.17 15.05
C ARG A 81 -10.15 24.07 15.85
N HIS A 82 -9.10 23.48 15.28
CA HIS A 82 -7.80 23.35 15.92
C HIS A 82 -7.04 24.70 16.02
N ILE A 83 -7.51 25.72 15.30
CA ILE A 83 -6.89 27.03 15.24
C ILE A 83 -7.84 28.05 15.88
N SER A 84 -7.55 28.45 17.11
CA SER A 84 -8.40 29.39 17.87
C SER A 84 -8.64 30.71 17.15
N GLU A 85 -7.66 31.20 16.38
CA GLU A 85 -7.73 32.45 15.63
C GLU A 85 -8.72 32.36 14.43
N LEU A 86 -9.05 31.14 13.96
CA LEU A 86 -10.01 30.89 12.89
C LEU A 86 -11.40 30.46 13.37
N SER A 87 -11.68 30.55 14.67
CA SER A 87 -12.98 30.15 15.25
C SER A 87 -14.15 30.87 14.59
N VAL A 88 -14.04 32.19 14.35
CA VAL A 88 -15.08 32.99 13.69
C VAL A 88 -15.33 32.51 12.24
N VAL A 89 -14.27 32.14 11.52
CA VAL A 89 -14.38 31.58 10.17
C VAL A 89 -15.07 30.23 10.22
N GLN A 90 -14.71 29.39 11.21
CA GLN A 90 -15.34 28.08 11.42
C GLN A 90 -16.84 28.20 11.74
N ASP A 91 -17.23 29.11 12.64
CA ASP A 91 -18.64 29.33 12.99
C ASP A 91 -19.47 29.73 11.75
N ARG A 92 -18.91 30.56 10.89
CA ARG A 92 -19.55 30.95 9.61
C ARG A 92 -19.63 29.77 8.62
N LEU A 93 -18.59 28.95 8.54
CA LEU A 93 -18.59 27.72 7.73
C LEU A 93 -19.67 26.75 8.22
N ASP A 94 -19.78 26.56 9.54
CA ASP A 94 -20.79 25.69 10.15
C ASP A 94 -22.22 26.22 9.96
N ALA A 95 -22.39 27.53 9.83
CA ALA A 95 -23.69 28.14 9.51
C ALA A 95 -24.11 27.94 8.03
N ILE A 96 -23.13 27.86 7.11
CA ILE A 96 -23.37 27.71 5.67
C ILE A 96 -23.50 26.24 5.28
N ARG A 97 -22.75 25.37 5.94
CA ARG A 97 -22.78 23.92 5.67
C ARG A 97 -24.14 23.32 6.00
N PRO A 98 -24.64 22.39 5.18
CA PRO A 98 -25.84 21.68 5.53
C PRO A 98 -25.63 20.86 6.82
N LYS A 99 -26.64 20.83 7.68
CA LYS A 99 -26.60 19.97 8.89
C LYS A 99 -26.74 18.52 8.47
N LEU A 100 -25.62 17.85 8.32
CA LEU A 100 -25.56 16.44 7.95
C LEU A 100 -25.86 15.56 9.17
N ASN A 101 -26.57 14.46 8.97
CA ASN A 101 -26.68 13.39 9.96
C ASN A 101 -25.31 12.69 10.14
N LEU A 102 -25.19 11.80 11.12
CA LEU A 102 -23.94 11.13 11.42
C LEU A 102 -23.42 10.31 10.22
N GLN A 103 -24.29 9.59 9.52
CA GLN A 103 -23.94 8.78 8.35
C GLN A 103 -23.37 9.66 7.22
N ALA A 104 -24.08 10.71 6.83
CA ALA A 104 -23.62 11.62 5.77
C ALA A 104 -22.31 12.36 6.15
N ARG A 105 -22.08 12.61 7.45
CA ARG A 105 -20.80 13.16 7.93
C ARG A 105 -19.67 12.17 7.78
N LEU A 106 -19.89 10.90 8.13
CA LEU A 106 -18.90 9.84 7.96
C LEU A 106 -18.59 9.61 6.47
N GLU A 107 -19.62 9.57 5.61
CA GLU A 107 -19.44 9.49 4.16
C GLU A 107 -18.59 10.64 3.60
N ASP A 108 -18.85 11.88 4.05
CA ASP A 108 -18.06 13.04 3.64
C ASP A 108 -16.61 12.96 4.12
N MET A 109 -16.37 12.51 5.36
CA MET A 109 -15.02 12.28 5.86
C MET A 109 -14.29 11.19 5.08
N CYS A 110 -14.97 10.08 4.75
CA CYS A 110 -14.42 9.01 3.90
C CYS A 110 -14.03 9.55 2.53
N ARG A 111 -14.92 10.29 1.86
CA ARG A 111 -14.65 10.92 0.56
C ARG A 111 -13.42 11.83 0.59
N ARG A 112 -13.28 12.66 1.65
CA ARG A 112 -12.12 13.54 1.83
C ARG A 112 -10.84 12.75 2.19
N ALA A 113 -10.95 11.68 2.96
CA ALA A 113 -9.82 10.81 3.29
C ALA A 113 -9.26 10.08 2.06
N GLU A 114 -10.10 9.73 1.09
CA GLU A 114 -9.69 9.14 -0.18
C GLU A 114 -9.03 10.14 -1.14
N ASN A 115 -9.05 11.43 -0.83
CA ASN A 115 -8.43 12.44 -1.68
C ASN A 115 -6.95 12.11 -1.95
N PRO A 116 -6.46 12.23 -3.19
CA PRO A 116 -5.06 11.97 -3.52
C PRO A 116 -4.08 12.95 -2.85
N ASN A 117 -4.52 14.12 -2.39
CA ASN A 117 -3.65 15.05 -1.68
C ASN A 117 -3.43 14.58 -0.23
N PRO A 118 -2.17 14.32 0.20
CA PRO A 118 -1.88 13.76 1.52
C PRO A 118 -2.31 14.67 2.67
N SER A 119 -2.27 15.98 2.51
CA SER A 119 -2.68 16.92 3.57
C SER A 119 -4.20 16.94 3.78
N VAL A 120 -4.98 16.84 2.69
CA VAL A 120 -6.45 16.73 2.78
C VAL A 120 -6.84 15.39 3.41
N SER A 121 -6.22 14.30 2.96
CA SER A 121 -6.42 12.95 3.49
C SER A 121 -6.12 12.89 5.00
N TYR A 122 -4.97 13.42 5.41
CA TYR A 122 -4.56 13.46 6.83
C TYR A 122 -5.55 14.23 7.71
N LEU A 123 -5.97 15.44 7.29
CA LEU A 123 -6.90 16.24 8.08
C LEU A 123 -8.28 15.61 8.18
N ALA A 124 -8.77 14.98 7.11
CA ALA A 124 -10.02 14.23 7.14
C ALA A 124 -9.96 13.04 8.12
N LEU A 125 -8.84 12.32 8.14
CA LEU A 125 -8.61 11.22 9.09
C LEU A 125 -8.44 11.72 10.53
N ALA A 126 -7.83 12.89 10.74
CA ALA A 126 -7.76 13.50 12.07
C ALA A 126 -9.13 13.90 12.60
N GLU A 127 -10.01 14.42 11.73
CA GLU A 127 -11.43 14.67 12.08
C GLU A 127 -12.15 13.36 12.41
N LEU A 128 -12.00 12.33 11.56
CA LEU A 128 -12.58 11.01 11.77
C LEU A 128 -12.13 10.39 13.09
N LYS A 129 -10.84 10.44 13.38
CA LYS A 129 -10.27 9.95 14.65
C LYS A 129 -10.88 10.65 15.86
N SER A 130 -11.08 11.97 15.78
CA SER A 130 -11.74 12.75 16.83
C SER A 130 -13.19 12.31 17.06
N GLU A 131 -13.94 12.07 15.97
CA GLU A 131 -15.32 11.58 16.04
C GLU A 131 -15.38 10.16 16.62
N LEU A 132 -14.51 9.25 16.18
CA LEU A 132 -14.41 7.87 16.68
C LEU A 132 -14.08 7.81 18.18
N GLY A 133 -13.27 8.74 18.68
CA GLY A 133 -12.87 8.79 20.08
C GLY A 133 -13.93 9.33 21.04
N VAL A 134 -14.88 10.13 20.56
CA VAL A 134 -15.81 10.90 21.40
C VAL A 134 -17.24 10.36 21.36
N HIS A 135 -17.69 9.74 20.27
CA HIS A 135 -19.10 9.40 20.09
C HIS A 135 -19.43 7.92 20.32
N ASP A 136 -20.11 7.63 21.43
CA ASP A 136 -20.74 6.31 21.68
C ASP A 136 -21.74 5.89 20.58
N GLN A 137 -22.26 6.85 19.81
CA GLN A 137 -23.13 6.58 18.67
C GLN A 137 -22.43 5.81 17.56
N ILE A 138 -21.15 6.08 17.30
CA ILE A 138 -20.36 5.32 16.30
C ILE A 138 -20.10 3.91 16.79
N LYS A 139 -19.82 3.74 18.08
CA LYS A 139 -19.74 2.41 18.70
C LYS A 139 -21.07 1.64 18.54
N GLY A 140 -22.20 2.33 18.69
CA GLY A 140 -23.52 1.74 18.44
C GLY A 140 -23.75 1.32 16.99
N LEU A 141 -23.18 2.02 15.99
CA LEU A 141 -23.23 1.60 14.59
C LEU A 141 -22.36 0.36 14.32
N ILE A 142 -21.22 0.26 14.97
CA ILE A 142 -20.25 -0.84 14.80
C ILE A 142 -20.71 -2.10 15.54
N SER A 143 -21.20 -1.97 16.77
CA SER A 143 -21.64 -3.06 17.65
C SER A 143 -23.15 -3.28 17.66
N GLY A 144 -23.93 -2.48 16.92
CA GLY A 144 -25.39 -2.56 16.84
C GLY A 144 -25.88 -3.82 16.11
N ASP A 145 -27.15 -4.16 16.31
CA ASP A 145 -27.77 -5.35 15.69
C ASP A 145 -28.21 -5.13 14.23
N THR A 146 -28.05 -3.91 13.71
CA THR A 146 -28.48 -3.54 12.35
C THR A 146 -27.28 -3.37 11.44
N PHE A 147 -27.39 -3.91 10.22
CA PHE A 147 -26.44 -3.69 9.15
C PHE A 147 -26.43 -2.21 8.73
N ASP A 148 -25.24 -1.59 8.66
CA ASP A 148 -25.09 -0.23 8.16
C ASP A 148 -24.00 -0.18 7.08
N PRO A 149 -24.33 0.22 5.84
CA PRO A 149 -23.38 0.26 4.72
C PRO A 149 -22.23 1.26 4.93
N VAL A 150 -22.41 2.27 5.79
CA VAL A 150 -21.37 3.26 6.11
C VAL A 150 -20.19 2.61 6.82
N VAL A 151 -20.40 1.58 7.64
CA VAL A 151 -19.31 0.84 8.31
C VAL A 151 -18.41 0.17 7.29
N GLY A 152 -18.99 -0.51 6.29
CA GLY A 152 -18.22 -1.13 5.19
C GLY A 152 -17.44 -0.11 4.38
N GLN A 153 -18.04 1.05 4.07
CA GLN A 153 -17.36 2.13 3.36
C GLN A 153 -16.21 2.72 4.19
N LEU A 154 -16.42 2.92 5.49
CA LEU A 154 -15.39 3.41 6.41
C LEU A 154 -14.17 2.47 6.45
N ILE A 155 -14.40 1.17 6.62
CA ILE A 155 -13.34 0.16 6.63
C ILE A 155 -12.61 0.14 5.28
N LYS A 156 -13.34 0.16 4.16
CA LYS A 156 -12.76 0.23 2.82
C LYS A 156 -11.86 1.46 2.65
N THR A 157 -12.34 2.64 3.04
CA THR A 157 -11.58 3.89 2.97
C THR A 157 -10.29 3.81 3.78
N LEU A 158 -10.35 3.29 5.01
CA LEU A 158 -9.18 3.12 5.87
C LEU A 158 -8.16 2.17 5.23
N PHE A 159 -8.59 1.04 4.65
CA PHE A 159 -7.71 0.13 3.94
C PHE A 159 -7.09 0.76 2.67
N ILE A 160 -7.86 1.54 1.89
CA ILE A 160 -7.34 2.27 0.74
C ILE A 160 -6.23 3.23 1.17
N VAL A 161 -6.41 3.97 2.27
CA VAL A 161 -5.40 4.92 2.73
C VAL A 161 -4.18 4.20 3.30
N THR A 162 -4.35 3.13 4.06
CA THR A 162 -3.22 2.34 4.59
C THR A 162 -2.39 1.67 3.49
N SER A 163 -3.00 1.34 2.36
CA SER A 163 -2.31 0.74 1.20
C SER A 163 -1.55 1.76 0.35
N ARG A 164 -1.72 3.07 0.58
CA ARG A 164 -0.99 4.09 -0.17
C ARG A 164 0.49 4.05 0.17
N GLU A 165 1.33 4.23 -0.82
CA GLU A 165 2.78 4.13 -0.71
C GLU A 165 3.46 5.48 -0.96
N GLY A 166 4.69 5.61 -0.45
CA GLY A 166 5.48 6.84 -0.51
C GLY A 166 5.56 7.55 0.83
N GLU A 167 6.69 8.21 1.07
CA GLU A 167 6.95 8.96 2.31
C GLU A 167 5.93 10.07 2.57
N VAL A 168 5.37 10.64 1.50
CA VAL A 168 4.34 11.71 1.58
C VAL A 168 3.04 11.24 2.21
N TYR A 169 2.76 9.93 2.19
CA TYR A 169 1.54 9.34 2.75
C TYR A 169 1.75 8.70 4.12
N GLU A 170 2.93 8.86 4.73
CA GLU A 170 3.22 8.28 6.05
C GLU A 170 2.27 8.82 7.14
N GLU A 171 2.07 10.15 7.20
CA GLU A 171 1.13 10.78 8.13
C GLU A 171 -0.32 10.29 7.95
N PRO A 172 -0.90 10.27 6.72
CA PRO A 172 -2.22 9.68 6.50
C PRO A 172 -2.33 8.20 6.84
N ARG A 173 -1.31 7.39 6.52
CA ARG A 173 -1.29 5.95 6.85
C ARG A 173 -1.34 5.71 8.36
N LEU A 174 -0.51 6.44 9.12
CA LEU A 174 -0.52 6.33 10.58
C LEU A 174 -1.88 6.73 11.16
N ALA A 175 -2.46 7.84 10.68
CA ALA A 175 -3.78 8.28 11.13
C ALA A 175 -4.88 7.25 10.78
N ALA A 176 -4.79 6.59 9.62
CA ALA A 176 -5.72 5.52 9.24
C ALA A 176 -5.56 4.28 10.11
N LEU A 177 -4.32 3.85 10.42
CA LEU A 177 -4.04 2.73 11.32
C LEU A 177 -4.55 3.01 12.74
N GLU A 178 -4.33 4.22 13.25
CA GLU A 178 -4.87 4.65 14.55
C GLU A 178 -6.41 4.64 14.55
N SER A 179 -7.04 5.05 13.45
CA SER A 179 -8.50 5.01 13.30
C SER A 179 -9.02 3.58 13.26
N ILE A 180 -8.32 2.63 12.62
CA ILE A 180 -8.63 1.19 12.67
C ILE A 180 -8.54 0.67 14.11
N GLY A 181 -7.50 1.06 14.84
CA GLY A 181 -7.36 0.71 16.25
C GLY A 181 -8.51 1.22 17.13
N LEU A 182 -9.02 2.43 16.86
CA LEU A 182 -10.18 3.00 17.58
C LEU A 182 -11.50 2.33 17.20
N LEU A 183 -11.64 1.84 15.96
CA LEU A 183 -12.81 1.05 15.54
C LEU A 183 -12.90 -0.26 16.32
N GLY A 184 -11.75 -0.87 16.63
CA GLY A 184 -11.70 -2.15 17.32
C GLY A 184 -12.16 -3.32 16.45
N ALA A 185 -12.61 -4.39 17.10
CA ALA A 185 -13.11 -5.58 16.42
C ALA A 185 -14.51 -5.30 15.84
N VAL A 186 -14.69 -5.55 14.55
CA VAL A 186 -15.96 -5.45 13.83
C VAL A 186 -16.36 -6.85 13.37
N ASP A 187 -17.60 -7.23 13.66
CA ASP A 187 -18.14 -8.52 13.24
C ASP A 187 -18.23 -8.60 11.70
N PRO A 188 -17.56 -9.55 11.04
CA PRO A 188 -17.57 -9.68 9.58
C PRO A 188 -18.97 -9.88 9.00
N ASP A 189 -19.89 -10.48 9.73
CA ASP A 189 -21.27 -10.71 9.27
C ASP A 189 -22.14 -9.44 9.26
N ARG A 190 -21.62 -8.34 9.81
CA ARG A 190 -22.36 -7.06 9.96
C ARG A 190 -21.99 -5.99 8.95
N PHE A 191 -21.03 -6.25 8.08
CA PHE A 191 -20.70 -5.30 7.02
C PHE A 191 -20.34 -6.03 5.73
N GLU A 192 -20.74 -5.45 4.62
CA GLU A 192 -20.25 -5.83 3.29
C GLU A 192 -19.25 -4.78 2.84
N LEU A 193 -18.06 -5.20 2.48
CA LEU A 193 -17.16 -4.30 1.75
C LEU A 193 -17.86 -4.02 0.41
N PRO A 194 -18.09 -2.73 0.06
CA PRO A 194 -18.64 -2.38 -1.24
C PRO A 194 -17.84 -3.09 -2.31
N ALA A 195 -18.53 -3.87 -3.15
CA ALA A 195 -17.89 -4.55 -4.26
C ALA A 195 -17.06 -3.52 -5.03
N HIS A 196 -15.79 -3.83 -5.25
CA HIS A 196 -15.01 -3.04 -6.17
C HIS A 196 -15.66 -3.26 -7.55
N ASP A 197 -16.27 -2.22 -8.09
CA ASP A 197 -16.66 -2.18 -9.51
C ASP A 197 -15.41 -2.25 -10.42
N ASP A 198 -14.25 -2.05 -9.86
CA ASP A 198 -12.96 -2.24 -10.46
C ASP A 198 -12.53 -3.72 -10.31
N GLU A 199 -13.14 -4.60 -11.10
CA GLU A 199 -12.42 -5.81 -11.49
C GLU A 199 -11.03 -5.38 -11.94
N PRO A 200 -9.93 -5.98 -11.41
CA PRO A 200 -8.60 -5.61 -11.83
C PRO A 200 -8.55 -5.68 -13.35
N PHE A 201 -8.29 -4.57 -13.99
CA PHE A 201 -8.27 -4.45 -15.44
C PHE A 201 -7.21 -5.40 -15.98
N VAL A 202 -7.66 -6.55 -16.43
CA VAL A 202 -6.81 -7.54 -17.06
C VAL A 202 -6.85 -7.32 -18.56
N TYR A 203 -5.85 -6.63 -19.07
CA TYR A 203 -5.74 -6.35 -20.50
C TYR A 203 -4.95 -7.43 -21.20
N LEU A 204 -5.66 -8.34 -21.83
CA LEU A 204 -5.11 -9.46 -22.59
C LEU A 204 -4.64 -9.08 -24.00
N GLU A 205 -5.37 -8.17 -24.65
CA GLU A 205 -5.16 -7.84 -26.07
C GLU A 205 -4.95 -6.32 -26.22
N LEU A 206 -3.76 -5.83 -25.81
CA LEU A 206 -3.44 -4.40 -25.94
C LEU A 206 -3.22 -3.95 -27.39
N GLU A 207 -3.17 -4.87 -28.35
CA GLU A 207 -3.12 -4.55 -29.78
C GLU A 207 -4.52 -4.29 -30.39
N ASP A 208 -5.61 -4.66 -29.69
CA ASP A 208 -6.97 -4.28 -30.10
C ASP A 208 -7.21 -2.80 -29.84
N ASP A 209 -7.79 -2.12 -30.85
CA ASP A 209 -7.99 -0.67 -30.84
C ASP A 209 -8.85 -0.19 -29.65
N THR A 210 -9.94 -0.87 -29.39
CA THR A 210 -10.89 -0.49 -28.36
C THR A 210 -10.33 -0.77 -26.96
N THR A 211 -9.68 -1.89 -26.76
CA THR A 211 -9.10 -2.32 -25.50
C THR A 211 -7.90 -1.45 -25.12
N SER A 212 -7.01 -1.19 -26.07
CA SER A 212 -5.82 -0.36 -25.85
C SER A 212 -6.16 1.09 -25.48
N VAL A 213 -7.16 1.67 -26.14
CA VAL A 213 -7.62 3.04 -25.85
C VAL A 213 -8.27 3.09 -24.46
N ARG A 214 -9.12 2.12 -24.12
CA ARG A 214 -9.74 2.03 -22.80
C ARG A 214 -8.70 1.88 -21.68
N PHE A 215 -7.64 1.13 -21.93
CA PHE A 215 -6.55 1.00 -20.98
C PHE A 215 -5.75 2.30 -20.82
N ALA A 216 -5.48 3.00 -21.93
CA ALA A 216 -4.82 4.29 -21.86
C ALA A 216 -5.67 5.32 -21.07
N GLU A 217 -7.00 5.32 -21.25
CA GLU A 217 -7.92 6.13 -20.45
C GLU A 217 -7.86 5.78 -18.96
N TYR A 218 -7.86 4.48 -18.62
CA TYR A 218 -7.68 4.04 -17.24
C TYR A 218 -6.36 4.54 -16.65
N LEU A 219 -5.24 4.42 -17.38
CA LEU A 219 -3.95 4.91 -16.90
C LEU A 219 -3.94 6.43 -16.66
N ILE A 220 -4.64 7.20 -17.51
CA ILE A 220 -4.78 8.65 -17.31
C ILE A 220 -5.59 8.94 -16.05
N VAL A 221 -6.80 8.38 -15.95
CA VAL A 221 -7.82 8.71 -14.95
C VAL A 221 -7.43 8.20 -13.55
N ASP A 222 -7.12 6.90 -13.46
CA ASP A 222 -6.98 6.21 -12.19
C ASP A 222 -5.53 6.18 -11.67
N VAL A 223 -4.54 6.36 -12.57
CA VAL A 223 -3.13 6.32 -12.17
C VAL A 223 -2.49 7.70 -12.20
N LEU A 224 -2.46 8.36 -13.37
CA LEU A 224 -1.63 9.54 -13.56
C LEU A 224 -2.23 10.82 -12.98
N VAL A 225 -3.53 11.07 -13.14
CA VAL A 225 -4.16 12.31 -12.67
C VAL A 225 -4.09 12.42 -11.15
N GLY A 226 -4.29 11.33 -10.42
CA GLY A 226 -4.15 11.31 -8.96
C GLY A 226 -2.74 11.69 -8.51
N ILE A 227 -1.72 11.09 -9.13
CA ILE A 227 -0.31 11.37 -8.83
C ILE A 227 0.06 12.80 -9.24
N PHE A 228 -0.43 13.27 -10.41
CA PHE A 228 -0.20 14.63 -10.89
C PHE A 228 -0.72 15.70 -9.92
N ARG A 229 -1.88 15.47 -9.32
CA ARG A 229 -2.49 16.38 -8.33
C ARG A 229 -1.80 16.34 -6.98
N SER A 230 -1.26 15.19 -6.59
CA SER A 230 -0.63 14.98 -5.27
C SER A 230 0.83 15.42 -5.22
N THR A 231 1.54 15.43 -6.37
CA THR A 231 2.97 15.74 -6.38
C THR A 231 3.25 17.23 -6.18
N ALA A 232 4.28 17.48 -5.36
CA ALA A 232 4.80 18.81 -5.11
C ALA A 232 6.06 19.14 -5.93
N ASP A 233 6.65 18.16 -6.61
CA ASP A 233 7.87 18.32 -7.41
C ASP A 233 7.54 18.84 -8.83
N PRO A 234 7.98 20.07 -9.20
CA PRO A 234 7.70 20.64 -10.52
C PRO A 234 8.34 19.86 -11.67
N GLN A 235 9.49 19.21 -11.43
CA GLN A 235 10.16 18.41 -12.45
C GLN A 235 9.37 17.14 -12.72
N PHE A 236 8.95 16.45 -11.68
CA PHE A 236 8.12 15.27 -11.80
C PHE A 236 6.74 15.61 -12.40
N GLN A 237 6.16 16.76 -12.01
CA GLN A 237 4.91 17.25 -12.59
C GLN A 237 5.02 17.52 -14.11
N SER A 238 6.15 18.05 -14.57
CA SER A 238 6.42 18.23 -16.01
C SER A 238 6.53 16.89 -16.75
N GLN A 239 7.16 15.88 -16.14
CA GLN A 239 7.28 14.53 -16.71
C GLN A 239 5.92 13.84 -16.78
N LEU A 240 5.09 13.98 -15.73
CA LEU A 240 3.70 13.48 -15.72
C LEU A 240 2.87 14.17 -16.79
N SER A 241 3.02 15.48 -16.96
CA SER A 241 2.34 16.24 -18.03
C SER A 241 2.67 15.68 -19.40
N TYR A 242 3.95 15.36 -19.65
CA TYR A 242 4.37 14.71 -20.90
C TYR A 242 3.70 13.34 -21.09
N ALA A 243 3.72 12.48 -20.06
CA ALA A 243 3.13 11.15 -20.16
C ALA A 243 1.61 11.22 -20.40
N ILE A 244 0.91 12.10 -19.69
CA ILE A 244 -0.54 12.32 -19.89
C ILE A 244 -0.81 12.84 -21.31
N GLN A 245 -0.05 13.82 -21.79
CA GLN A 245 -0.19 14.38 -23.14
C GLN A 245 -0.07 13.32 -24.23
N GLU A 246 0.96 12.46 -24.16
CA GLU A 246 1.16 11.39 -25.14
C GLU A 246 0.01 10.36 -25.12
N LEU A 247 -0.47 10.01 -23.92
CA LEU A 247 -1.61 9.11 -23.79
C LEU A 247 -2.92 9.74 -24.27
N LEU A 248 -3.13 11.04 -24.04
CA LEU A 248 -4.28 11.77 -24.60
C LEU A 248 -4.25 11.75 -26.13
N GLY A 249 -3.07 11.97 -26.73
CA GLY A 249 -2.87 11.85 -28.17
C GLY A 249 -3.17 10.43 -28.68
N PHE A 250 -2.71 9.39 -27.96
CA PHE A 250 -3.01 7.99 -28.26
C PHE A 250 -4.52 7.68 -28.21
N CYS A 251 -5.26 8.25 -27.25
CA CYS A 251 -6.72 8.15 -27.15
C CYS A 251 -7.48 8.92 -28.24
N GLY A 252 -6.77 9.71 -29.06
CA GLY A 252 -7.37 10.58 -30.07
C GLY A 252 -8.00 11.86 -29.48
N PHE A 253 -7.61 12.22 -28.27
CA PHE A 253 -8.01 13.48 -27.65
C PHE A 253 -7.07 14.60 -28.10
N ASN A 254 -7.64 15.70 -28.56
CA ASN A 254 -6.91 16.88 -29.04
C ASN A 254 -7.58 18.19 -28.60
N ALA A 255 -6.91 19.29 -28.75
CA ALA A 255 -7.39 20.61 -28.34
C ALA A 255 -8.77 21.00 -28.93
N GLY A 256 -9.17 20.39 -30.06
CA GLY A 256 -10.50 20.57 -30.66
C GLY A 256 -11.67 20.08 -29.80
N LEU A 257 -11.42 19.29 -28.74
CA LEU A 257 -12.48 18.87 -27.81
C LEU A 257 -12.95 20.01 -26.90
N VAL A 258 -12.07 20.95 -26.59
CA VAL A 258 -12.34 22.08 -25.69
C VAL A 258 -12.94 23.26 -26.47
N VAL A 259 -12.69 23.34 -27.78
CA VAL A 259 -13.18 24.42 -28.61
C VAL A 259 -14.59 24.08 -29.17
N PRO A 260 -15.62 24.88 -28.84
CA PRO A 260 -16.98 24.64 -29.35
C PRO A 260 -17.04 24.71 -30.88
N GLY A 261 -17.74 23.77 -31.53
CA GLY A 261 -17.98 23.81 -32.99
C GLY A 261 -16.89 23.18 -33.85
N THR A 262 -15.82 22.62 -33.28
CA THR A 262 -14.74 22.00 -34.06
C THR A 262 -15.17 20.63 -34.60
N THR A 263 -15.07 20.41 -35.90
CA THR A 263 -15.42 19.16 -36.61
C THR A 263 -14.24 18.18 -36.73
N SER A 264 -13.06 18.57 -36.27
CA SER A 264 -11.82 17.76 -36.43
C SER A 264 -11.69 16.57 -35.50
N VAL A 265 -12.61 16.37 -34.55
CA VAL A 265 -12.58 15.30 -33.58
C VAL A 265 -13.60 14.22 -33.93
N SER A 266 -13.23 12.94 -33.86
CA SER A 266 -14.16 11.83 -34.06
C SER A 266 -15.30 11.85 -33.05
N LEU A 267 -16.52 11.49 -33.46
CA LEU A 267 -17.68 11.41 -32.56
C LEU A 267 -17.42 10.44 -31.39
N ASN A 268 -16.69 9.37 -31.64
CA ASN A 268 -16.35 8.39 -30.61
C ASN A 268 -15.43 9.00 -29.53
N ALA A 269 -14.38 9.72 -29.92
CA ALA A 269 -13.50 10.41 -28.98
C ALA A 269 -14.26 11.48 -28.17
N ARG A 270 -15.16 12.25 -28.80
CA ARG A 270 -15.99 13.24 -28.10
C ARG A 270 -16.93 12.59 -27.09
N ASN A 271 -17.57 11.46 -27.45
CA ASN A 271 -18.45 10.75 -26.53
C ASN A 271 -17.69 10.17 -25.33
N ARG A 272 -16.46 9.69 -25.51
CA ARG A 272 -15.59 9.21 -24.41
C ARG A 272 -15.14 10.37 -23.53
N TRP A 273 -14.73 11.49 -24.12
CA TRP A 273 -14.35 12.69 -23.37
C TRP A 273 -15.48 13.19 -22.46
N ASN A 274 -16.70 13.28 -22.99
CA ASN A 274 -17.86 13.75 -22.25
C ASN A 274 -18.31 12.80 -21.10
N LYS A 275 -17.82 11.56 -21.09
CA LYS A 275 -18.06 10.60 -19.99
C LYS A 275 -17.07 10.77 -18.84
N LEU A 276 -15.97 11.46 -19.05
CA LEU A 276 -14.99 11.68 -17.99
C LEU A 276 -15.55 12.62 -16.93
N PRO A 277 -15.19 12.42 -15.64
CA PRO A 277 -15.54 13.33 -14.56
C PRO A 277 -15.06 14.76 -14.84
N ALA A 278 -15.87 15.75 -14.46
CA ALA A 278 -15.59 17.15 -14.75
C ALA A 278 -14.28 17.65 -14.13
N ASP A 279 -13.94 17.17 -12.95
CA ASP A 279 -12.69 17.47 -12.25
C ASP A 279 -11.46 16.91 -12.99
N ILE A 280 -11.56 15.72 -13.55
CA ILE A 280 -10.51 15.12 -14.39
C ILE A 280 -10.34 15.93 -15.67
N ILE A 281 -11.44 16.26 -16.36
CA ILE A 281 -11.41 17.12 -17.56
C ILE A 281 -10.71 18.45 -17.26
N ALA A 282 -11.04 19.10 -16.15
CA ALA A 282 -10.40 20.36 -15.75
C ALA A 282 -8.88 20.22 -15.57
N THR A 283 -8.41 19.06 -15.13
CA THR A 283 -6.97 18.80 -14.95
C THR A 283 -6.24 18.50 -16.26
N ILE A 284 -6.84 17.70 -17.15
CA ILE A 284 -6.16 17.22 -18.36
C ILE A 284 -6.38 18.13 -19.58
N ALA A 285 -7.43 18.97 -19.60
CA ALA A 285 -7.71 19.88 -20.71
C ALA A 285 -6.52 20.82 -21.07
N PRO A 286 -5.78 21.41 -20.10
CA PRO A 286 -4.60 22.23 -20.41
C PRO A 286 -3.45 21.46 -21.06
N LEU A 287 -3.44 20.13 -20.96
CA LEU A 287 -2.37 19.27 -21.47
C LEU A 287 -2.62 18.82 -22.93
N LEU A 288 -3.78 19.14 -23.51
CA LEU A 288 -4.12 18.81 -24.91
C LEU A 288 -3.30 19.57 -25.95
N ASP A 289 -2.63 20.65 -25.57
CA ASP A 289 -1.92 21.57 -26.50
C ASP A 289 -0.52 21.06 -26.95
N GLY A 290 -0.06 19.90 -26.48
CA GLY A 290 1.17 19.30 -26.99
C GLY A 290 2.47 20.06 -26.69
N LYS A 291 2.61 20.64 -25.50
CA LYS A 291 3.74 21.53 -25.13
C LYS A 291 4.93 20.82 -24.45
N PHE A 292 4.74 19.58 -24.03
CA PHE A 292 5.74 18.86 -23.26
C PHE A 292 6.51 17.89 -24.16
N SER A 293 7.83 17.83 -23.98
CA SER A 293 8.70 16.90 -24.70
C SER A 293 9.67 16.23 -23.72
N PHE A 294 10.04 15.00 -23.99
CA PHE A 294 11.03 14.25 -23.24
C PHE A 294 12.14 13.76 -24.17
N THR A 295 13.40 14.05 -23.79
CA THR A 295 14.59 13.61 -24.51
C THR A 295 15.46 12.77 -23.58
N GLY A 296 15.04 11.57 -23.28
CA GLY A 296 15.81 10.63 -22.45
C GLY A 296 15.83 9.26 -23.07
N ASP A 297 16.99 8.61 -23.06
CA ASP A 297 17.12 7.23 -23.52
C ASP A 297 17.44 6.31 -22.34
N TYR A 298 16.80 5.15 -22.30
CA TYR A 298 17.09 4.08 -21.38
C TYR A 298 17.63 2.90 -22.17
N PRO A 299 18.93 2.63 -22.08
CA PRO A 299 19.50 1.47 -22.76
C PRO A 299 18.95 0.18 -22.14
N PRO A 300 18.76 -0.87 -22.94
CA PRO A 300 18.36 -2.17 -22.43
C PRO A 300 19.41 -2.72 -21.46
N ILE A 301 18.96 -3.47 -20.47
CA ILE A 301 19.84 -4.13 -19.50
C ILE A 301 20.32 -5.44 -20.09
N SER A 302 21.63 -5.67 -20.07
CA SER A 302 22.25 -6.85 -20.68
C SER A 302 22.42 -8.04 -19.73
N SER A 303 22.24 -7.82 -18.42
CA SER A 303 22.43 -8.88 -17.41
C SER A 303 21.24 -9.01 -16.48
N HIS A 304 20.66 -10.19 -16.44
CA HIS A 304 19.64 -10.57 -15.48
C HIS A 304 20.22 -11.58 -14.46
N PRO A 305 19.75 -11.62 -13.22
CA PRO A 305 18.75 -10.74 -12.62
C PRO A 305 19.29 -9.34 -12.29
N ILE A 306 18.44 -8.32 -12.49
CA ILE A 306 18.74 -6.89 -12.21
C ILE A 306 18.86 -6.66 -10.70
N TYR A 307 18.12 -7.42 -9.91
CA TYR A 307 18.04 -7.32 -8.46
C TYR A 307 19.41 -7.31 -7.78
N HIS A 308 20.31 -8.22 -8.14
CA HIS A 308 21.63 -8.32 -7.52
C HIS A 308 22.55 -7.13 -7.79
N SER A 309 22.32 -6.39 -8.88
CA SER A 309 23.11 -5.22 -9.27
C SER A 309 22.52 -3.90 -8.79
N SER A 310 21.39 -3.93 -8.07
CA SER A 310 20.67 -2.74 -7.64
C SER A 310 21.01 -2.36 -6.20
N PRO A 311 21.39 -1.08 -5.93
CA PRO A 311 21.78 -0.63 -4.60
C PRO A 311 20.59 -0.46 -3.65
N GLY A 312 19.35 -0.32 -4.15
CA GLY A 312 18.15 -0.09 -3.37
C GLY A 312 16.88 -0.37 -4.13
N TYR A 313 15.74 -0.43 -3.43
CA TYR A 313 14.44 -0.77 -3.98
C TYR A 313 14.01 0.14 -5.14
N ARG A 314 14.24 1.46 -5.01
CA ARG A 314 13.91 2.43 -6.05
C ARG A 314 14.66 2.14 -7.35
N ASP A 315 15.97 1.96 -7.27
CA ASP A 315 16.80 1.68 -8.45
C ASP A 315 16.39 0.37 -9.10
N TRP A 316 16.14 -0.66 -8.31
CA TRP A 316 15.69 -1.95 -8.80
C TRP A 316 14.39 -1.86 -9.59
N ILE A 317 13.32 -1.32 -8.99
CA ILE A 317 12.00 -1.29 -9.63
C ILE A 317 11.99 -0.39 -10.88
N GLN A 318 12.72 0.74 -10.85
CA GLN A 318 12.83 1.65 -11.99
C GLN A 318 13.58 0.99 -13.16
N ARG A 319 14.67 0.31 -12.87
CA ARG A 319 15.43 -0.43 -13.88
C ARG A 319 14.64 -1.60 -14.45
N TRP A 320 13.97 -2.36 -13.60
CA TRP A 320 13.16 -3.49 -14.05
C TRP A 320 11.98 -3.01 -14.92
N VAL A 321 11.21 -2.02 -14.50
CA VAL A 321 10.13 -1.44 -15.31
C VAL A 321 10.66 -0.86 -16.63
N GLY A 322 11.82 -0.18 -16.61
CA GLY A 322 12.47 0.32 -17.82
C GLY A 322 12.83 -0.78 -18.82
N ASP A 323 13.38 -1.87 -18.34
CA ASP A 323 13.71 -3.05 -19.12
C ASP A 323 12.46 -3.72 -19.72
N LEU A 324 11.41 -3.91 -18.91
CA LEU A 324 10.14 -4.45 -19.37
C LEU A 324 9.49 -3.56 -20.45
N ILE A 325 9.53 -2.23 -20.31
CA ILE A 325 9.04 -1.29 -21.32
C ILE A 325 9.83 -1.46 -22.64
N TYR A 326 11.13 -1.68 -22.54
CA TYR A 326 11.97 -1.89 -23.73
C TYR A 326 11.59 -3.18 -24.48
N HIS A 327 11.37 -4.28 -23.76
CA HIS A 327 11.05 -5.59 -24.31
C HIS A 327 9.56 -5.81 -24.61
N THR A 328 8.69 -4.84 -24.27
CA THR A 328 7.26 -4.92 -24.54
C THR A 328 7.01 -5.18 -26.04
N PRO A 329 6.32 -6.25 -26.43
CA PRO A 329 5.97 -6.54 -27.82
C PRO A 329 4.77 -5.70 -28.28
N GLY A 330 4.64 -5.52 -29.61
CA GLY A 330 3.53 -4.80 -30.21
C GLY A 330 3.74 -3.30 -30.35
N SER A 331 3.17 -2.72 -31.40
CA SER A 331 3.35 -1.29 -31.70
C SER A 331 2.46 -0.40 -30.84
N ARG A 332 1.21 -0.82 -30.63
CA ARG A 332 0.25 -0.09 -29.80
C ARG A 332 0.62 -0.16 -28.32
N THR A 333 0.98 -1.35 -27.85
CA THR A 333 1.42 -1.56 -26.49
C THR A 333 2.65 -0.71 -26.17
N LYS A 334 3.63 -0.66 -27.09
CA LYS A 334 4.78 0.26 -26.98
C LYS A 334 4.36 1.73 -26.93
N ALA A 335 3.40 2.13 -27.73
CA ALA A 335 2.92 3.52 -27.72
C ALA A 335 2.27 3.91 -26.38
N ILE A 336 1.61 2.97 -25.69
CA ILE A 336 1.03 3.19 -24.36
C ILE A 336 2.12 3.30 -23.30
N PHE A 337 3.12 2.38 -23.29
CA PHE A 337 4.09 2.31 -22.21
C PHE A 337 5.34 3.19 -22.41
N ALA A 338 5.69 3.56 -23.64
CA ALA A 338 6.87 4.39 -23.93
C ALA A 338 6.88 5.74 -23.19
N PRO A 339 5.77 6.49 -23.06
CA PRO A 339 5.75 7.77 -22.35
C PRO A 339 6.17 7.67 -20.88
N PHE A 340 5.94 6.52 -20.25
CA PHE A 340 6.31 6.28 -18.85
C PHE A 340 7.82 6.23 -18.59
N ARG A 341 8.64 6.10 -19.64
CA ARG A 341 10.10 6.22 -19.52
C ARG A 341 10.53 7.56 -18.93
N ALA A 342 9.77 8.61 -19.18
CA ALA A 342 10.04 9.93 -18.58
C ALA A 342 9.93 9.91 -17.05
N LEU A 343 9.10 9.02 -16.49
CA LEU A 343 8.80 8.93 -15.08
C LEU A 343 9.77 8.02 -14.29
N LEU A 344 10.59 7.22 -14.98
CA LEU A 344 11.51 6.26 -14.34
C LEU A 344 12.64 6.92 -13.55
N ARG A 345 12.92 8.22 -13.75
CA ARG A 345 13.94 8.97 -13.00
C ARG A 345 13.37 9.74 -11.81
N ALA A 346 12.06 9.65 -11.59
CA ALA A 346 11.42 10.33 -10.48
C ALA A 346 11.83 9.73 -9.13
N THR A 347 11.70 10.52 -8.08
CA THR A 347 11.90 10.06 -6.71
C THR A 347 10.78 9.12 -6.25
N ASP A 348 9.60 9.26 -6.84
CA ASP A 348 8.42 8.46 -6.54
C ASP A 348 8.36 7.18 -7.41
N VAL A 349 8.18 6.04 -6.77
CA VAL A 349 8.09 4.73 -7.42
C VAL A 349 6.65 4.23 -7.63
N GLN A 350 5.64 5.01 -7.23
CA GLN A 350 4.24 4.59 -7.30
C GLN A 350 3.81 4.25 -8.73
N VAL A 351 4.23 5.06 -9.71
CA VAL A 351 3.93 4.80 -11.13
C VAL A 351 4.53 3.46 -11.56
N CYS A 352 5.79 3.20 -11.18
CA CYS A 352 6.46 1.94 -11.52
C CYS A 352 5.72 0.73 -10.94
N ARG A 353 5.31 0.79 -9.68
CA ARG A 353 4.57 -0.31 -9.02
C ARG A 353 3.21 -0.55 -9.65
N ARG A 354 2.49 0.51 -10.02
CA ARG A 354 1.18 0.38 -10.68
C ARG A 354 1.26 -0.15 -12.10
N LEU A 355 2.35 0.14 -12.82
CA LEU A 355 2.56 -0.36 -14.19
C LEU A 355 3.09 -1.78 -14.25
N LEU A 356 3.89 -2.17 -13.27
CA LEU A 356 4.62 -3.43 -13.26
C LEU A 356 3.73 -4.67 -13.50
N PRO A 357 2.55 -4.83 -12.86
CA PRO A 357 1.67 -5.98 -13.10
C PRO A 357 1.21 -6.09 -14.56
N TYR A 358 0.89 -4.98 -15.21
CA TYR A 358 0.41 -4.94 -16.59
C TYR A 358 1.52 -5.21 -17.58
N LEU A 359 2.71 -4.64 -17.37
CA LEU A 359 3.90 -4.89 -18.19
C LEU A 359 4.30 -6.35 -18.11
N LEU A 360 4.37 -6.89 -16.90
CA LEU A 360 4.74 -8.26 -16.64
C LEU A 360 3.74 -9.22 -17.30
N LEU A 361 2.45 -9.04 -17.09
CA LEU A 361 1.42 -9.86 -17.72
C LEU A 361 1.48 -9.79 -19.25
N ASN A 362 1.70 -8.62 -19.82
CA ASN A 362 1.84 -8.46 -21.28
C ASN A 362 3.05 -9.25 -21.83
N ILE A 363 4.21 -9.20 -21.16
CA ILE A 363 5.40 -9.94 -21.56
C ILE A 363 5.18 -11.45 -21.40
N LEU A 364 4.56 -11.88 -20.30
CA LEU A 364 4.27 -13.32 -20.09
C LEU A 364 3.32 -13.88 -21.15
N VAL A 365 2.33 -13.09 -21.59
CA VAL A 365 1.34 -13.53 -22.59
C VAL A 365 1.88 -13.46 -24.02
N THR A 366 2.56 -12.37 -24.38
CA THR A 366 2.91 -12.06 -25.77
C THR A 366 4.42 -11.98 -26.05
N GLY A 367 5.25 -11.99 -25.01
CA GLY A 367 6.70 -11.87 -25.11
C GLY A 367 7.40 -13.10 -25.66
N LYS A 368 8.70 -12.96 -25.93
CA LYS A 368 9.59 -14.04 -26.35
C LYS A 368 9.97 -14.91 -25.14
N GLU A 369 10.32 -16.17 -25.37
CA GLU A 369 10.72 -17.09 -24.29
C GLU A 369 11.91 -16.58 -23.48
N GLY A 370 12.87 -15.89 -24.10
CA GLY A 370 13.99 -15.29 -23.37
C GLY A 370 13.57 -14.19 -22.38
N ASP A 371 12.62 -13.35 -22.78
CA ASP A 371 12.11 -12.26 -21.93
C ASP A 371 11.28 -12.84 -20.76
N VAL A 372 10.53 -13.90 -21.03
CA VAL A 372 9.75 -14.65 -20.03
C VAL A 372 10.68 -15.31 -19.00
N GLY A 373 11.76 -15.95 -19.47
CA GLY A 373 12.78 -16.54 -18.59
C GLY A 373 13.49 -15.50 -17.72
N ALA A 374 13.74 -14.29 -18.25
CA ALA A 374 14.34 -13.20 -17.48
C ALA A 374 13.41 -12.72 -16.34
N VAL A 375 12.10 -12.66 -16.60
CA VAL A 375 11.10 -12.32 -15.56
C VAL A 375 11.09 -13.37 -14.45
N GLN A 376 11.08 -14.65 -14.79
CA GLN A 376 11.10 -15.74 -13.81
C GLN A 376 12.38 -15.69 -12.96
N GLN A 377 13.55 -15.54 -13.59
CA GLN A 377 14.83 -15.42 -12.90
C GLN A 377 14.87 -14.22 -11.94
N GLU A 378 14.26 -13.09 -12.33
CA GLU A 378 14.17 -11.91 -11.49
C GLU A 378 13.35 -12.18 -10.21
N MET A 379 12.17 -12.80 -10.37
CA MET A 379 11.29 -13.13 -9.24
C MET A 379 11.96 -14.17 -8.31
N GLU A 380 12.59 -15.20 -8.86
CA GLU A 380 13.30 -16.21 -8.07
C GLU A 380 14.49 -15.62 -7.32
N ALA A 381 15.26 -14.73 -7.93
CA ALA A 381 16.41 -14.08 -7.30
C ALA A 381 16.00 -13.23 -6.07
N VAL A 382 14.90 -12.52 -6.16
CA VAL A 382 14.35 -11.75 -5.04
C VAL A 382 13.97 -12.66 -3.87
N MET A 383 13.27 -13.78 -4.16
CA MET A 383 12.84 -14.73 -3.14
C MET A 383 14.01 -15.47 -2.50
N GLN A 384 15.01 -15.86 -3.32
CA GLN A 384 16.19 -16.57 -2.84
C GLN A 384 17.05 -15.70 -1.91
N ASP A 385 17.22 -14.41 -2.25
CA ASP A 385 18.00 -13.49 -1.41
C ASP A 385 17.30 -13.23 -0.07
N GLN A 386 15.96 -13.15 -0.06
CA GLN A 386 15.19 -13.03 1.16
C GLN A 386 15.43 -14.20 2.12
N VAL A 387 15.46 -15.43 1.62
CA VAL A 387 15.69 -16.65 2.40
C VAL A 387 17.14 -16.74 2.86
N ASN A 388 18.12 -16.47 1.98
CA ASN A 388 19.56 -16.64 2.29
C ASN A 388 20.06 -15.63 3.33
N ASN A 389 19.64 -14.38 3.24
CA ASN A 389 20.13 -13.33 4.14
C ASN A 389 19.60 -13.45 5.57
N MET A 390 18.56 -14.25 5.81
CA MET A 390 18.03 -14.48 7.16
C MET A 390 18.69 -15.68 7.84
N SER A 391 19.15 -16.68 7.08
CA SER A 391 20.00 -17.73 7.66
C SER A 391 21.33 -17.17 8.20
N ASP A 392 21.88 -16.13 7.55
CA ASP A 392 23.06 -15.43 8.07
C ASP A 392 22.74 -14.57 9.29
N LYS A 393 21.51 -14.01 9.40
CA LYS A 393 21.08 -13.23 10.58
C LYS A 393 20.78 -14.08 11.79
N ALA A 394 20.37 -15.32 11.65
CA ALA A 394 20.26 -16.26 12.77
C ALA A 394 21.62 -16.50 13.44
N TYR A 395 22.71 -16.38 12.67
CA TYR A 395 24.08 -16.39 13.20
C TYR A 395 24.46 -15.04 13.87
N ASP A 396 23.96 -13.92 13.36
CA ASP A 396 24.20 -12.57 13.87
C ASP A 396 23.22 -12.17 15.00
N GLN A 397 22.13 -12.91 15.23
CA GLN A 397 21.19 -12.67 16.33
C GLN A 397 21.87 -12.78 17.71
N ARG A 398 22.99 -13.50 17.82
CA ARG A 398 23.87 -13.46 18.99
C ARG A 398 24.50 -12.07 19.21
N LEU A 399 24.65 -11.26 18.15
CA LEU A 399 25.12 -9.86 18.23
C LEU A 399 23.98 -8.84 18.36
N LEU A 400 22.76 -9.15 17.91
CA LEU A 400 21.61 -8.22 17.87
C LEU A 400 20.98 -7.94 19.24
N CYS A 401 21.13 -8.83 20.22
CA CYS A 401 20.76 -8.51 21.60
C CYS A 401 21.55 -7.36 22.22
N ALA A 402 22.66 -6.95 21.57
CA ALA A 402 23.43 -5.75 21.94
C ALA A 402 22.88 -4.45 21.33
N GLN A 403 21.98 -4.54 20.33
CA GLN A 403 21.49 -3.41 19.55
C GLN A 403 20.05 -2.98 19.84
N VAL A 404 19.37 -3.58 20.83
CA VAL A 404 17.98 -3.26 21.22
C VAL A 404 17.82 -1.80 21.71
N PHE A 405 18.89 -1.07 21.98
CA PHE A 405 18.86 0.29 22.49
C PHE A 405 19.20 1.40 21.48
N TYR A 406 19.49 1.05 20.21
CA TYR A 406 19.65 2.07 19.19
C TYR A 406 18.55 1.88 18.14
N PRO A 407 17.91 2.98 17.66
CA PRO A 407 16.99 2.87 16.52
C PRO A 407 17.79 2.25 15.39
N ILE A 408 17.40 1.04 15.00
CA ILE A 408 18.01 0.30 13.90
C ILE A 408 17.90 1.22 12.69
N GLN A 409 19.03 1.79 12.27
CA GLN A 409 19.13 2.30 10.91
C GLN A 409 18.93 1.08 10.01
N THR A 410 17.68 0.88 9.59
CA THR A 410 17.34 -0.20 8.65
C THR A 410 18.20 0.03 7.43
N ASN A 411 19.17 -0.86 7.23
CA ASN A 411 20.11 -0.78 6.12
C ASN A 411 19.28 -0.73 4.82
N GLU A 412 19.67 0.09 3.87
CA GLU A 412 19.04 0.21 2.54
C GLU A 412 18.83 -1.17 1.88
N LYS A 413 19.75 -2.11 2.10
CA LYS A 413 19.66 -3.49 1.63
C LYS A 413 18.50 -4.25 2.28
N THR A 414 18.23 -4.07 3.57
CA THR A 414 17.10 -4.73 4.26
C THR A 414 15.76 -4.19 3.76
N LYS A 415 15.68 -2.89 3.49
CA LYS A 415 14.51 -2.26 2.87
C LYS A 415 14.30 -2.78 1.45
N LEU A 416 15.38 -2.89 0.64
CA LEU A 416 15.31 -3.46 -0.70
C LEU A 416 14.67 -4.84 -0.65
N MET A 417 15.19 -5.74 0.18
CA MET A 417 14.73 -7.13 0.28
C MET A 417 13.25 -7.20 0.64
N SER A 418 12.83 -6.52 1.70
CA SER A 418 11.44 -6.55 2.17
C SER A 418 10.45 -5.99 1.13
N PHE A 419 10.73 -4.82 0.55
CA PHE A 419 9.85 -4.23 -0.46
C PHE A 419 9.85 -4.98 -1.79
N ALA A 420 10.99 -5.52 -2.21
CA ALA A 420 11.08 -6.32 -3.42
C ALA A 420 10.26 -7.62 -3.29
N SER A 421 10.38 -8.33 -2.18
CA SER A 421 9.60 -9.53 -1.90
C SER A 421 8.10 -9.25 -1.86
N GLN A 422 7.67 -8.17 -1.19
CA GLN A 422 6.27 -7.75 -1.19
C GLN A 422 5.77 -7.43 -2.61
N THR A 423 6.60 -6.80 -3.44
CA THR A 423 6.27 -6.51 -4.84
C THR A 423 6.08 -7.80 -5.63
N VAL A 424 6.98 -8.77 -5.48
CA VAL A 424 6.84 -10.07 -6.16
C VAL A 424 5.58 -10.81 -5.70
N PHE A 425 5.24 -10.78 -4.41
CA PHE A 425 3.98 -11.36 -3.92
C PHE A 425 2.74 -10.69 -4.53
N GLN A 426 2.73 -9.36 -4.65
CA GLN A 426 1.64 -8.64 -5.31
C GLN A 426 1.52 -9.02 -6.80
N LEU A 427 2.65 -9.22 -7.48
CA LEU A 427 2.66 -9.70 -8.86
C LEU A 427 2.08 -11.10 -8.98
N MET A 428 2.45 -12.01 -8.09
CA MET A 428 1.89 -13.36 -8.06
C MET A 428 0.37 -13.35 -7.82
N ASP A 429 -0.12 -12.48 -6.93
CA ASP A 429 -1.56 -12.30 -6.72
C ASP A 429 -2.27 -11.79 -7.98
N HIS A 430 -1.66 -10.84 -8.68
CA HIS A 430 -2.19 -10.33 -9.95
C HIS A 430 -2.25 -11.41 -11.03
N LEU A 431 -1.22 -12.24 -11.13
CA LEU A 431 -1.19 -13.36 -12.07
C LEU A 431 -2.25 -14.43 -11.73
N ASN A 432 -2.42 -14.76 -10.45
CA ASN A 432 -3.44 -15.70 -10.00
C ASN A 432 -4.86 -15.18 -10.28
N LYS A 433 -5.11 -13.89 -10.03
CA LYS A 433 -6.39 -13.24 -10.39
C LYS A 433 -6.64 -13.30 -11.90
N PHE A 434 -5.61 -13.11 -12.72
CA PHE A 434 -5.72 -13.27 -14.16
C PHE A 434 -6.14 -14.70 -14.55
N ILE A 435 -5.49 -15.72 -13.98
CA ILE A 435 -5.81 -17.13 -14.24
C ILE A 435 -7.28 -17.39 -13.89
N GLN A 436 -7.75 -16.99 -12.70
CA GLN A 436 -9.12 -17.17 -12.26
C GLN A 436 -10.14 -16.47 -13.18
N TYR A 437 -9.88 -15.21 -13.53
CA TYR A 437 -10.71 -14.44 -14.45
C TYR A 437 -10.83 -15.11 -15.82
N ALA A 438 -9.71 -15.60 -16.35
CA ALA A 438 -9.67 -16.25 -17.64
C ALA A 438 -10.39 -17.60 -17.64
N GLN A 439 -10.25 -18.39 -16.57
CA GLN A 439 -10.94 -19.67 -16.39
C GLN A 439 -12.47 -19.47 -16.32
N GLY A 440 -12.96 -18.50 -15.56
CA GLY A 440 -14.39 -18.19 -15.48
C GLY A 440 -15.02 -17.79 -16.82
N ARG A 441 -14.24 -17.16 -17.72
CA ARG A 441 -14.69 -16.83 -19.10
C ARG A 441 -14.68 -18.00 -20.07
N THR A 442 -13.85 -18.99 -19.86
CA THR A 442 -13.77 -20.19 -20.71
C THR A 442 -14.87 -21.20 -20.35
N GLU A 443 -15.23 -21.33 -19.08
CA GLU A 443 -16.27 -22.27 -18.61
C GLU A 443 -17.69 -21.86 -19.02
N GLY A 444 -17.99 -20.56 -19.09
CA GLY A 444 -19.31 -20.06 -19.48
C GLY A 444 -19.70 -20.25 -20.95
N LYS A 445 -18.80 -20.74 -21.82
CA LYS A 445 -19.02 -20.83 -23.28
C LYS A 445 -18.66 -22.20 -23.89
N LYS A 446 -18.97 -23.28 -23.18
CA LYS A 446 -18.86 -24.66 -23.73
C LYS A 446 -19.84 -24.83 -24.89
N GLY A 447 -19.39 -24.70 -26.13
CA GLY A 447 -20.19 -25.04 -27.31
C GLY A 447 -19.84 -24.41 -28.66
N ARG A 448 -19.02 -23.35 -28.71
CA ARG A 448 -18.60 -22.77 -29.99
C ARG A 448 -17.08 -22.55 -30.01
N ARG A 449 -16.38 -23.08 -30.99
CA ARG A 449 -14.97 -22.74 -31.26
C ARG A 449 -14.86 -21.23 -31.42
N ASN A 450 -14.29 -20.56 -30.45
CA ASN A 450 -14.06 -19.13 -30.47
C ASN A 450 -12.53 -18.90 -30.44
N PRO A 451 -11.93 -18.35 -31.51
CA PRO A 451 -10.49 -18.15 -31.58
C PRO A 451 -9.96 -17.31 -30.39
N LYS A 452 -10.77 -16.40 -29.83
CA LYS A 452 -10.43 -15.66 -28.62
C LYS A 452 -10.31 -16.56 -27.38
N ALA A 453 -11.07 -17.64 -27.29
CA ALA A 453 -10.98 -18.59 -26.18
C ALA A 453 -9.70 -19.45 -26.28
N GLU A 454 -9.26 -19.79 -27.47
CA GLU A 454 -8.00 -20.55 -27.68
C GLU A 454 -6.78 -19.71 -27.30
N ILE A 455 -6.76 -18.41 -27.68
CA ILE A 455 -5.71 -17.46 -27.28
C ILE A 455 -5.67 -17.29 -25.76
N LEU A 456 -6.83 -17.15 -25.13
CA LEU A 456 -6.95 -17.01 -23.68
C LEU A 456 -6.45 -18.26 -22.95
N THR A 457 -6.81 -19.45 -23.43
CA THR A 457 -6.35 -20.72 -22.85
C THR A 457 -4.82 -20.86 -22.98
N SER A 458 -4.25 -20.49 -24.14
CA SER A 458 -2.79 -20.48 -24.34
C SER A 458 -2.10 -19.48 -23.40
N ALA A 459 -2.66 -18.28 -23.22
CA ALA A 459 -2.12 -17.28 -22.30
C ALA A 459 -2.14 -17.78 -20.85
N VAL A 460 -3.24 -18.39 -20.42
CA VAL A 460 -3.36 -19.00 -19.08
C VAL A 460 -2.30 -20.08 -18.90
N ALA A 461 -2.15 -20.99 -19.85
CA ALA A 461 -1.17 -22.06 -19.76
C ALA A 461 0.28 -21.54 -19.63
N ARG A 462 0.62 -20.44 -20.32
CA ARG A 462 1.93 -19.79 -20.20
C ARG A 462 2.13 -19.15 -18.83
N VAL A 463 1.15 -18.42 -18.32
CA VAL A 463 1.23 -17.80 -17.00
C VAL A 463 1.28 -18.86 -15.90
N ASP A 464 0.44 -19.90 -16.00
CA ASP A 464 0.40 -21.00 -15.05
C ASP A 464 1.72 -21.79 -15.02
N SER A 465 2.37 -22.00 -16.16
CA SER A 465 3.68 -22.67 -16.22
C SER A 465 4.77 -21.90 -15.45
N ILE A 466 4.68 -20.58 -15.39
CA ILE A 466 5.66 -19.75 -14.69
C ILE A 466 5.33 -19.70 -13.19
N THR A 467 4.05 -19.50 -12.83
CA THR A 467 3.62 -19.48 -11.43
C THR A 467 3.85 -20.83 -10.76
N SER A 468 3.62 -21.93 -11.47
CA SER A 468 3.89 -23.29 -11.00
C SER A 468 5.39 -23.66 -11.04
N GLY A 469 6.18 -22.96 -11.86
CA GLY A 469 7.63 -23.16 -11.98
C GLY A 469 8.41 -22.64 -10.78
N ILE A 470 7.86 -21.67 -10.03
CA ILE A 470 8.49 -21.14 -8.82
C ILE A 470 8.22 -22.11 -7.67
N ASP A 471 9.28 -22.53 -6.97
CA ASP A 471 9.17 -23.49 -5.84
C ASP A 471 8.28 -22.94 -4.73
N GLN A 472 7.22 -23.67 -4.42
CA GLN A 472 6.27 -23.30 -3.35
C GLN A 472 6.94 -23.25 -1.96
N GLY A 473 7.96 -24.10 -1.72
CA GLY A 473 8.74 -24.08 -0.50
C GLY A 473 9.60 -22.82 -0.38
N LEU A 474 10.14 -22.31 -1.49
CA LEU A 474 10.86 -21.04 -1.53
C LEU A 474 9.90 -19.88 -1.24
N MET A 475 8.72 -19.89 -1.87
CA MET A 475 7.67 -18.90 -1.64
C MET A 475 7.20 -18.87 -0.18
N ALA A 476 6.97 -20.03 0.42
CA ALA A 476 6.55 -20.14 1.82
C ALA A 476 7.60 -19.59 2.78
N ARG A 477 8.88 -19.94 2.57
CA ARG A 477 9.99 -19.42 3.40
C ARG A 477 10.16 -17.91 3.26
N ALA A 478 10.17 -17.41 2.02
CA ALA A 478 10.25 -15.97 1.77
C ALA A 478 9.08 -15.20 2.38
N ALA A 479 7.85 -15.74 2.31
CA ALA A 479 6.67 -15.15 2.94
C ALA A 479 6.77 -15.13 4.47
N PHE A 480 7.27 -16.21 5.07
CA PHE A 480 7.49 -16.30 6.51
C PHE A 480 8.48 -15.21 7.00
N GLU A 481 9.61 -15.08 6.30
CA GLU A 481 10.63 -14.07 6.61
C GLU A 481 10.12 -12.61 6.42
N CYS A 482 9.14 -12.42 5.51
CA CYS A 482 8.44 -11.15 5.34
C CYS A 482 7.31 -10.94 6.37
N LYS A 483 7.11 -11.84 7.33
CA LYS A 483 6.01 -11.85 8.30
C LYS A 483 4.62 -11.91 7.64
N GLN A 484 4.52 -12.43 6.43
CA GLN A 484 3.26 -12.71 5.74
C GLN A 484 2.80 -14.15 6.05
N TYR A 485 2.50 -14.40 7.31
CA TYR A 485 2.25 -15.74 7.86
C TYR A 485 1.10 -16.48 7.17
N ALA A 486 -0.01 -15.79 6.89
CA ALA A 486 -1.13 -16.39 6.16
C ALA A 486 -0.73 -16.88 4.76
N ARG A 487 0.11 -16.13 4.04
CA ARG A 487 0.65 -16.54 2.74
C ARG A 487 1.62 -17.71 2.88
N ALA A 488 2.48 -17.67 3.89
CA ALA A 488 3.40 -18.77 4.18
C ALA A 488 2.64 -20.08 4.46
N LEU A 489 1.57 -19.99 5.26
CA LEU A 489 0.69 -21.12 5.57
C LEU A 489 0.06 -21.69 4.30
N MET A 490 -0.57 -20.85 3.47
CA MET A 490 -1.20 -21.27 2.21
C MET A 490 -0.22 -22.02 1.28
N ASN A 491 0.99 -21.49 1.10
CA ASN A 491 1.99 -22.12 0.24
C ASN A 491 2.52 -23.45 0.83
N LEU A 492 2.71 -23.54 2.16
CA LEU A 492 3.11 -24.79 2.80
C LEU A 492 2.03 -25.86 2.74
N GLU A 493 0.77 -25.51 2.96
CA GLU A 493 -0.36 -26.42 2.85
C GLU A 493 -0.48 -26.98 1.41
N GLN A 494 -0.35 -26.11 0.40
CA GLN A 494 -0.33 -26.54 -1.00
C GLN A 494 0.84 -27.50 -1.27
N GLN A 495 2.01 -27.23 -0.72
CA GLN A 495 3.17 -28.08 -0.87
C GLN A 495 2.97 -29.43 -0.18
N VAL A 496 2.40 -29.47 1.03
CA VAL A 496 2.06 -30.73 1.73
C VAL A 496 1.08 -31.55 0.90
N VAL A 497 0.02 -30.94 0.37
CA VAL A 497 -0.96 -31.62 -0.49
C VAL A 497 -0.28 -32.21 -1.73
N LEU A 498 0.59 -31.46 -2.38
CA LEU A 498 1.33 -31.92 -3.56
C LEU A 498 2.26 -33.09 -3.22
N GLN A 499 2.99 -33.03 -2.10
CA GLN A 499 3.87 -34.09 -1.62
C GLN A 499 3.09 -35.36 -1.29
N LEU A 500 1.94 -35.27 -0.65
CA LEU A 500 1.07 -36.41 -0.34
C LEU A 500 0.56 -37.09 -1.61
N GLN A 501 0.31 -36.34 -2.68
CA GLN A 501 -0.13 -36.88 -3.96
C GLN A 501 1.01 -37.58 -4.73
N THR A 502 2.22 -37.03 -4.64
CA THR A 502 3.38 -37.54 -5.43
C THR A 502 4.15 -38.65 -4.71
N THR A 503 4.31 -38.55 -3.41
CA THR A 503 5.09 -39.48 -2.55
C THR A 503 4.41 -39.73 -1.22
N PRO A 504 3.42 -40.65 -1.15
CA PRO A 504 2.61 -40.87 0.06
C PRO A 504 3.40 -41.28 1.30
N ASP A 505 4.56 -41.94 1.13
CA ASP A 505 5.41 -42.46 2.22
C ASP A 505 6.49 -41.47 2.69
N ARG A 506 6.48 -40.23 2.22
CA ARG A 506 7.48 -39.24 2.62
C ARG A 506 7.21 -38.74 4.02
N ASP A 507 8.30 -38.61 4.80
CA ASP A 507 8.24 -37.95 6.10
C ASP A 507 7.96 -36.45 5.92
N LEU A 508 6.84 -35.99 6.47
CA LEU A 508 6.37 -34.62 6.41
C LEU A 508 6.54 -33.87 7.74
N GLN A 509 7.29 -34.42 8.69
CA GLN A 509 7.46 -33.84 10.02
C GLN A 509 7.97 -32.40 9.98
N GLU A 510 8.96 -32.12 9.12
CA GLU A 510 9.52 -30.78 8.97
C GLU A 510 8.48 -29.76 8.51
N TYR A 511 7.57 -30.16 7.60
CA TYR A 511 6.47 -29.28 7.15
C TYR A 511 5.46 -29.03 8.25
N TYR A 512 5.10 -30.06 9.02
CA TYR A 512 4.17 -29.92 10.14
C TYR A 512 4.73 -29.04 11.25
N GLU A 513 6.03 -29.15 11.54
CA GLU A 513 6.68 -28.26 12.51
C GLU A 513 6.68 -26.79 12.03
N LYS A 514 6.92 -26.56 10.74
CA LYS A 514 6.85 -25.20 10.17
C LYS A 514 5.42 -24.64 10.16
N ILE A 515 4.41 -25.45 9.84
CA ILE A 515 3.01 -25.04 9.93
C ILE A 515 2.63 -24.70 11.36
N HIS A 516 3.07 -25.52 12.33
CA HIS A 516 2.85 -25.23 13.74
C HIS A 516 3.48 -23.90 14.19
N GLU A 517 4.70 -23.60 13.71
CA GLU A 517 5.39 -22.34 13.95
C GLU A 517 4.58 -21.16 13.39
N ILE A 518 4.04 -21.29 12.18
CA ILE A 518 3.20 -20.26 11.56
C ILE A 518 1.90 -20.05 12.33
N TYR A 519 1.23 -21.11 12.78
CA TYR A 519 0.03 -20.97 13.61
C TYR A 519 0.32 -20.29 14.95
N ALA A 520 1.51 -20.51 15.53
CA ALA A 520 1.93 -19.79 16.73
C ALA A 520 2.10 -18.28 16.48
N GLU A 521 2.66 -17.88 15.34
CA GLU A 521 2.83 -16.47 14.95
C GLU A 521 1.50 -15.81 14.57
N LEU A 522 0.51 -16.59 14.14
CA LEU A 522 -0.87 -16.14 13.85
C LEU A 522 -1.75 -16.09 15.11
N ASP A 523 -1.26 -16.59 16.25
CA ASP A 523 -2.03 -16.75 17.49
C ASP A 523 -3.31 -17.60 17.30
N GLU A 524 -3.17 -18.72 16.55
CA GLU A 524 -4.25 -19.66 16.22
C GLU A 524 -4.11 -21.00 16.99
N PRO A 525 -4.54 -21.05 18.25
CA PRO A 525 -4.31 -22.20 19.12
C PRO A 525 -5.01 -23.49 18.63
N ASP A 526 -6.17 -23.38 17.98
CA ASP A 526 -6.90 -24.52 17.43
C ASP A 526 -6.14 -25.16 16.25
N GLY A 527 -5.55 -24.31 15.38
CA GLY A 527 -4.67 -24.76 14.30
C GLY A 527 -3.43 -25.47 14.83
N MET A 528 -2.80 -24.92 15.85
CA MET A 528 -1.66 -25.54 16.55
C MET A 528 -2.01 -26.91 17.12
N ALA A 529 -3.12 -27.01 17.86
CA ALA A 529 -3.58 -28.28 18.42
C ALA A 529 -3.88 -29.32 17.34
N GLY A 530 -4.47 -28.91 16.22
CA GLY A 530 -4.75 -29.78 15.09
C GLY A 530 -3.49 -30.37 14.46
N ILE A 531 -2.48 -29.51 14.20
CA ILE A 531 -1.18 -29.95 13.64
C ILE A 531 -0.37 -30.79 14.62
N SER A 532 -0.40 -30.47 15.92
CA SER A 532 0.30 -31.24 16.94
C SER A 532 -0.10 -32.72 16.93
N THR A 533 -1.32 -33.07 16.52
CA THR A 533 -1.75 -34.47 16.35
C THR A 533 -1.01 -35.21 15.21
N LYS A 534 -0.41 -34.50 14.28
CA LYS A 534 0.34 -35.04 13.13
C LYS A 534 1.84 -35.10 13.37
N VAL A 535 2.32 -34.39 14.39
CA VAL A 535 3.73 -34.37 14.76
C VAL A 535 4.03 -35.56 15.65
N LEU A 536 4.81 -36.52 15.16
CA LEU A 536 5.13 -37.75 15.90
C LEU A 536 6.21 -37.52 16.97
N TRP A 537 7.17 -36.66 16.67
CA TRP A 537 8.32 -36.37 17.51
C TRP A 537 8.46 -34.85 17.70
N PRO A 538 7.65 -34.22 18.58
CA PRO A 538 7.68 -32.78 18.74
C PRO A 538 9.04 -32.33 19.28
N SER A 539 9.63 -31.34 18.60
CA SER A 539 10.85 -30.67 19.06
C SER A 539 10.61 -29.93 20.37
N LEU A 540 11.67 -29.61 21.12
CA LEU A 540 11.55 -28.85 22.37
C LEU A 540 10.90 -27.48 22.12
N GLU A 541 11.22 -26.85 21.00
CA GLU A 541 10.63 -25.57 20.58
C GLU A 541 9.13 -25.71 20.26
N HIS A 542 8.73 -26.79 19.62
CA HIS A 542 7.32 -27.12 19.40
C HIS A 542 6.56 -27.21 20.71
N GLN A 543 7.09 -27.96 21.69
CA GLN A 543 6.48 -28.13 23.02
C GLN A 543 6.37 -26.81 23.79
N ILE A 544 7.39 -25.95 23.71
CA ILE A 544 7.38 -24.62 24.32
C ILE A 544 6.23 -23.78 23.71
N ARG A 545 6.18 -23.67 22.38
CA ARG A 545 5.13 -22.90 21.68
C ARG A 545 3.73 -23.42 22.04
N GLU A 546 3.52 -24.73 22.03
CA GLU A 546 2.23 -25.34 22.38
C GLU A 546 1.83 -25.04 23.83
N HIS A 547 2.77 -25.12 24.78
CA HIS A 547 2.46 -24.86 26.18
C HIS A 547 2.22 -23.36 26.45
N GLU A 548 2.96 -22.49 25.81
CA GLU A 548 2.75 -21.04 25.93
C GLU A 548 1.39 -20.62 25.36
N SER A 549 1.02 -21.07 24.15
CA SER A 549 -0.25 -20.75 23.52
C SER A 549 -1.47 -21.30 24.26
N THR A 550 -1.34 -22.48 24.88
CA THR A 550 -2.42 -23.07 25.67
C THR A 550 -2.43 -22.59 27.13
N GLY A 551 -1.55 -21.65 27.51
CA GLY A 551 -1.47 -21.11 28.87
C GLY A 551 -0.94 -22.10 29.94
N ARG A 552 -0.34 -23.23 29.54
CA ARG A 552 0.26 -24.22 30.42
C ARG A 552 1.66 -23.79 30.88
N TRP A 553 1.71 -22.67 31.60
CA TRP A 553 2.95 -21.97 31.95
C TRP A 553 3.93 -22.81 32.78
N THR A 554 3.45 -23.75 33.62
CA THR A 554 4.34 -24.69 34.40
C THR A 554 5.05 -25.66 33.47
N ALA A 555 4.37 -26.20 32.49
CA ALA A 555 4.99 -27.08 31.49
C ALA A 555 5.96 -26.31 30.58
N ALA A 556 5.57 -25.11 30.14
CA ALA A 556 6.45 -24.22 29.39
C ALA A 556 7.72 -23.86 30.16
N GLN A 557 7.61 -23.57 31.48
CA GLN A 557 8.75 -23.32 32.36
C GLN A 557 9.73 -24.49 32.34
N SER A 558 9.23 -25.72 32.51
CA SER A 558 10.09 -26.92 32.51
C SER A 558 10.83 -27.11 31.19
N CYS A 559 10.16 -26.84 30.07
CA CYS A 559 10.80 -26.90 28.75
C CYS A 559 11.88 -25.82 28.59
N TRP A 560 11.62 -24.58 29.03
CA TRP A 560 12.62 -23.50 29.02
C TRP A 560 13.82 -23.81 29.93
N GLU A 561 13.61 -24.42 31.08
CA GLU A 561 14.69 -24.88 31.99
C GLU A 561 15.57 -25.94 31.31
N VAL A 562 14.99 -26.89 30.58
CA VAL A 562 15.73 -27.89 29.80
C VAL A 562 16.56 -27.20 28.69
N ARG A 563 15.97 -26.24 27.94
CA ARG A 563 16.68 -25.50 26.92
C ARG A 563 17.84 -24.69 27.51
N LEU A 564 17.62 -24.08 28.67
CA LEU A 564 18.65 -23.31 29.37
C LEU A 564 19.81 -24.19 29.87
N GLN A 565 19.53 -25.45 30.25
CA GLN A 565 20.58 -26.41 30.60
C GLN A 565 21.43 -26.82 29.39
N GLN A 566 20.81 -26.89 28.19
CA GLN A 566 21.52 -27.18 26.95
C GLN A 566 22.34 -25.99 26.45
N GLU A 567 21.78 -24.77 26.55
CA GLU A 567 22.37 -23.52 26.09
C GLU A 567 22.31 -22.46 27.21
N PRO A 568 23.24 -22.46 28.19
CA PRO A 568 23.19 -21.55 29.34
C PRO A 568 23.30 -20.06 28.98
N ASP A 569 23.97 -19.75 27.88
CA ASP A 569 24.21 -18.35 27.41
C ASP A 569 23.13 -17.82 26.45
N ASN A 570 22.09 -18.61 26.17
CA ASN A 570 21.04 -18.22 25.26
C ASN A 570 20.06 -17.25 25.95
N ILE A 571 20.09 -16.00 25.52
CA ILE A 571 19.28 -14.90 26.08
C ILE A 571 17.79 -15.16 25.90
N GLU A 572 17.37 -15.74 24.77
CA GLU A 572 15.99 -16.07 24.47
C GLU A 572 15.41 -17.06 25.51
N SER A 573 16.21 -18.07 25.91
CA SER A 573 15.82 -19.03 26.92
C SER A 573 15.62 -18.38 28.32
N HIS A 574 16.46 -17.39 28.64
CA HIS A 574 16.27 -16.60 29.86
C HIS A 574 15.01 -15.74 29.81
N ILE A 575 14.73 -15.09 28.69
CA ILE A 575 13.52 -14.26 28.50
C ILE A 575 12.27 -15.14 28.57
N GLY A 576 12.27 -16.30 27.89
CA GLY A 576 11.15 -17.25 27.91
C GLY A 576 10.85 -17.74 29.31
N LEU A 577 11.89 -18.14 30.08
CA LEU A 577 11.73 -18.53 31.48
C LEU A 577 11.17 -17.39 32.33
N MET A 578 11.67 -16.16 32.16
CA MET A 578 11.14 -15.00 32.90
C MET A 578 9.68 -14.74 32.56
N ARG A 579 9.27 -14.90 31.27
CA ARG A 579 7.86 -14.78 30.85
C ARG A 579 6.98 -15.81 31.57
N CYS A 580 7.41 -17.06 31.63
CA CYS A 580 6.69 -18.10 32.37
C CYS A 580 6.55 -17.78 33.86
N LEU A 581 7.63 -17.36 34.53
CA LEU A 581 7.60 -16.98 35.94
C LEU A 581 6.69 -15.79 36.24
N LYS A 582 6.64 -14.80 35.32
CA LYS A 582 5.71 -13.67 35.41
C LYS A 582 4.26 -14.16 35.36
N ASN A 583 3.91 -14.99 34.38
CA ASN A 583 2.54 -15.50 34.21
C ASN A 583 2.12 -16.44 35.34
N LEU A 584 3.05 -17.12 35.97
CA LEU A 584 2.81 -17.95 37.16
C LEU A 584 2.74 -17.14 38.48
N GLY A 585 3.06 -15.85 38.46
CA GLY A 585 3.10 -15.01 39.65
C GLY A 585 4.31 -15.25 40.57
N HIS A 586 5.34 -15.93 40.07
CA HIS A 586 6.54 -16.26 40.84
C HIS A 586 7.56 -15.13 40.87
N TYR A 587 7.13 -13.93 41.28
CA TYR A 587 7.93 -12.69 41.24
C TYR A 587 9.25 -12.77 42.01
N GLY A 588 9.34 -13.57 43.10
CA GLY A 588 10.57 -13.74 43.87
C GLY A 588 11.67 -14.46 43.08
N MET A 589 11.34 -15.50 42.34
CA MET A 589 12.28 -16.21 41.44
C MET A 589 12.62 -15.38 40.22
N PHE A 590 11.65 -14.65 39.70
CA PHE A 590 11.86 -13.69 38.63
C PHE A 590 12.95 -12.65 39.00
N PHE A 591 12.88 -12.08 40.22
CA PHE A 591 13.88 -11.16 40.73
C PHE A 591 15.26 -11.81 40.90
N GLN A 592 15.32 -13.05 41.41
CA GLN A 592 16.58 -13.79 41.58
C GLN A 592 17.28 -14.07 40.23
N LEU A 593 16.53 -14.52 39.22
CA LEU A 593 17.08 -14.77 37.88
C LEU A 593 17.57 -13.47 37.20
N SER A 594 16.88 -12.35 37.43
CA SER A 594 17.29 -11.07 36.91
C SER A 594 18.56 -10.49 37.56
N ILE A 595 18.90 -10.96 38.77
CA ILE A 595 20.08 -10.52 39.55
C ILE A 595 21.24 -11.52 39.43
N LEU A 596 20.97 -12.81 39.32
CA LEU A 596 21.95 -13.90 39.38
C LEU A 596 22.29 -14.51 38.01
N GLY A 597 21.83 -13.92 36.89
CA GLY A 597 22.19 -14.37 35.54
C GLY A 597 23.70 -14.59 35.38
N PRO A 598 24.10 -15.58 34.56
CA PRO A 598 25.40 -16.24 34.66
C PRO A 598 26.59 -15.30 34.45
N ASN A 599 27.58 -15.56 35.29
CA ASN A 599 28.92 -15.05 35.30
C ASN A 599 29.47 -14.43 34.02
N SER A 600 29.41 -13.14 33.91
CA SER A 600 30.47 -12.33 33.30
C SER A 600 30.12 -10.84 33.33
N ILE A 601 31.02 -10.13 33.66
CA ILE A 601 31.40 -8.72 33.82
C ILE A 601 30.50 -7.63 33.13
N ASP A 602 29.62 -7.95 32.16
CA ASP A 602 28.77 -6.99 31.44
C ASP A 602 27.24 -7.22 31.51
N LEU A 603 26.77 -8.29 32.12
CA LEU A 603 25.35 -8.62 32.23
C LEU A 603 24.53 -7.79 33.24
N PRO A 604 25.08 -7.19 34.32
CA PRO A 604 24.26 -6.47 35.31
C PRO A 604 23.50 -5.25 34.73
N ARG A 605 23.98 -4.64 33.65
CA ARG A 605 23.26 -3.57 32.99
C ARG A 605 22.14 -4.11 32.08
N ARG A 606 22.43 -5.16 31.32
CA ARG A 606 21.48 -5.74 30.33
C ARG A 606 20.28 -6.44 30.99
N SER A 607 20.49 -7.15 32.09
CA SER A 607 19.38 -7.77 32.83
C SER A 607 18.49 -6.73 33.53
N LYS A 608 19.07 -5.64 34.04
CA LYS A 608 18.30 -4.52 34.60
C LYS A 608 17.47 -3.82 33.55
N ASP A 609 17.99 -3.65 32.36
CA ASP A 609 17.29 -3.00 31.25
C ASP A 609 16.19 -3.90 30.68
N ALA A 610 16.41 -5.20 30.56
CA ALA A 610 15.38 -6.18 30.22
C ALA A 610 14.25 -6.23 31.25
N CYS A 611 14.58 -6.19 32.54
CA CYS A 611 13.61 -6.12 33.64
C CYS A 611 12.85 -4.79 33.63
N ARG A 612 13.52 -3.67 33.32
CA ARG A 612 12.90 -2.36 33.22
C ARG A 612 11.92 -2.30 32.04
N TRP A 613 12.32 -2.82 30.89
CA TRP A 613 11.44 -2.93 29.73
C TRP A 613 10.20 -3.78 30.00
N TYR A 614 10.36 -4.90 30.75
CA TYR A 614 9.26 -5.78 31.15
C TYR A 614 8.34 -5.19 32.23
N LEU A 615 8.81 -4.20 32.98
CA LEU A 615 8.02 -3.50 33.99
C LEU A 615 7.30 -2.26 33.40
N GLU A 616 7.80 -1.74 32.30
CA GLU A 616 7.24 -0.58 31.59
C GLU A 616 6.27 -0.98 30.45
N SER A 617 6.30 -2.24 29.98
CA SER A 617 5.35 -2.83 29.02
C SER A 617 4.20 -3.57 29.72
#